data_238c5adfd7a05b789ff150f7a25c1b45
#
_entry.id   238c5adfd7a05b789ff150f7a25c1b45
#
_cell.length_a   1.000
_cell.length_b   1.000
_cell.length_c   1.000
_cell.angle_alpha   90.00
_cell.angle_beta   90.00
_cell.angle_gamma   90.00
#
_symmetry.space_group_name_H-M   'P 1'
#
loop_
_entity.id
_entity.type
_entity.pdbx_description
1 polymer ?
#
loop_
_entity_poly.entity_id
_entity_poly.type
_entity_poly.pdbx_seq_one_letter_code
_entity_poly.pdbx_strand_id
1 'polypeptide(L)'
;MTKLACTFFLCCFLFIACTNGNEKNRDQTEKKPDTAIVHTPPANPYAPIDISPMDMSYFPVNYSQLKMTHDLTTPPVMRVIYSRPHRQGRTIFGNLLKYGERWRLGANEASEIEFFQNVTIQDKKVNAGRYVIYCIPYQDKWTIVLNNDLYSWGLKIDSTKDLVQFEIPIKKTSVDFEYFTMVFQPITHGAELVMAWDDTEGRLPINF
;
A
#
# COMPACT_ATOMS: atom_id res chain seq x y z
N MET A 1 51.41 -39.23 38.35
CA MET A 1 51.34 -39.71 39.72
C MET A 1 49.94 -39.54 40.23
N THR A 2 49.36 -40.64 40.58
CA THR A 2 48.29 -41.07 41.53
C THR A 2 46.88 -40.67 41.14
N LYS A 3 46.10 -41.63 40.57
CA LYS A 3 45.34 -42.76 41.18
C LYS A 3 44.35 -42.26 42.22
N LEU A 4 43.07 -42.56 42.08
CA LEU A 4 42.27 -43.71 42.50
C LEU A 4 40.83 -43.21 42.74
N ALA A 5 39.83 -43.75 42.43
CA ALA A 5 39.09 -44.99 42.39
C ALA A 5 37.66 -44.74 42.87
N CYS A 6 36.73 -45.22 42.09
CA CYS A 6 35.65 -46.15 42.42
C CYS A 6 34.95 -46.02 43.77
N THR A 7 33.60 -45.87 43.74
CA THR A 7 32.78 -46.89 44.47
C THR A 7 31.31 -46.84 44.04
N PHE A 8 30.82 -47.93 43.55
CA PHE A 8 29.45 -48.40 43.39
C PHE A 8 28.70 -48.37 44.71
N PHE A 9 27.45 -47.91 44.71
CA PHE A 9 26.53 -48.41 45.71
C PHE A 9 25.14 -48.60 45.07
N LEU A 10 24.83 -49.84 44.83
CA LEU A 10 23.53 -50.44 44.47
C LEU A 10 22.75 -50.65 45.76
N CYS A 11 21.58 -50.13 45.88
CA CYS A 11 20.65 -50.64 46.87
C CYS A 11 19.21 -50.65 46.34
N CYS A 12 18.70 -51.83 46.14
CA CYS A 12 17.32 -52.21 45.91
C CYS A 12 16.47 -52.06 47.18
N PHE A 13 15.17 -52.21 46.93
CA PHE A 13 14.09 -52.58 47.86
C PHE A 13 13.10 -51.44 48.15
N LEU A 14 11.83 -51.54 48.16
CA LEU A 14 10.82 -52.62 47.97
C LEU A 14 9.46 -51.94 47.76
N PHE A 15 8.58 -52.66 47.17
CA PHE A 15 7.16 -52.43 47.02
C PHE A 15 6.39 -52.09 48.29
N ILE A 16 5.45 -51.14 48.24
CA ILE A 16 4.18 -51.26 48.95
C ILE A 16 3.08 -50.69 48.05
N ALA A 17 2.10 -51.54 47.72
CA ALA A 17 0.86 -51.20 47.11
C ALA A 17 -0.19 -50.87 48.18
N CYS A 18 -1.20 -50.14 47.76
CA CYS A 18 -2.56 -49.92 48.35
C CYS A 18 -2.80 -48.42 48.54
N THR A 19 -3.89 -47.80 48.14
CA THR A 19 -5.25 -48.14 47.85
C THR A 19 -5.97 -46.90 47.34
N ASN A 20 -6.97 -47.12 46.51
CA ASN A 20 -8.16 -46.30 46.23
C ASN A 20 -8.22 -44.84 46.71
N GLY A 21 -8.28 -43.95 45.75
CA GLY A 21 -8.76 -42.58 45.93
C GLY A 21 -9.32 -42.06 44.61
N ASN A 22 -10.62 -41.91 44.57
CA ASN A 22 -11.47 -41.34 43.54
C ASN A 22 -10.77 -40.24 42.71
N GLU A 23 -10.31 -40.51 41.51
CA GLU A 23 -10.00 -39.48 40.52
C GLU A 23 -11.31 -39.00 39.89
N LYS A 24 -11.72 -37.81 40.29
CA LYS A 24 -12.64 -36.99 39.53
C LYS A 24 -12.05 -36.77 38.14
N ASN A 25 -12.65 -37.37 37.16
CA ASN A 25 -12.51 -37.06 35.74
C ASN A 25 -12.59 -35.53 35.57
N ARG A 26 -11.49 -34.85 35.42
CA ARG A 26 -11.42 -33.51 34.82
C ARG A 26 -11.50 -33.74 33.33
N ASP A 27 -12.70 -33.59 32.83
CA ASP A 27 -13.02 -33.44 31.42
C ASP A 27 -12.24 -32.21 30.94
N GLN A 28 -11.05 -32.41 30.35
CA GLN A 28 -10.33 -31.40 29.59
C GLN A 28 -11.05 -31.33 28.24
N THR A 29 -12.09 -30.55 28.20
CA THR A 29 -12.63 -30.05 26.92
C THR A 29 -11.50 -29.26 26.26
N GLU A 30 -10.77 -29.94 25.37
CA GLU A 30 -9.95 -29.26 24.35
C GLU A 30 -10.85 -28.26 23.66
N LYS A 31 -10.64 -26.98 23.96
CA LYS A 31 -11.18 -25.87 23.17
C LYS A 31 -10.58 -26.01 21.76
N LYS A 32 -11.32 -26.66 20.87
CA LYS A 32 -11.08 -26.57 19.44
C LYS A 32 -10.91 -25.09 19.11
N PRO A 33 -9.84 -24.69 18.39
CA PRO A 33 -9.71 -23.29 17.97
C PRO A 33 -10.95 -22.94 17.16
N ASP A 34 -11.60 -21.87 17.56
CA ASP A 34 -12.73 -21.26 16.85
C ASP A 34 -12.24 -20.91 15.46
N THR A 35 -12.48 -21.81 14.51
CA THR A 35 -12.20 -21.54 13.11
C THR A 35 -13.23 -20.50 12.71
N ALA A 36 -12.81 -19.23 12.69
CA ALA A 36 -13.62 -18.15 12.17
C ALA A 36 -14.12 -18.60 10.79
N ILE A 37 -15.42 -18.82 10.67
CA ILE A 37 -16.05 -19.10 9.37
C ILE A 37 -15.90 -17.82 8.56
N VAL A 38 -14.91 -17.80 7.68
CA VAL A 38 -14.76 -16.71 6.69
C VAL A 38 -15.97 -16.85 5.76
N HIS A 39 -17.02 -16.10 6.05
CA HIS A 39 -18.12 -15.93 5.11
C HIS A 39 -17.57 -15.21 3.87
N THR A 40 -17.23 -15.97 2.86
CA THR A 40 -17.01 -15.41 1.53
C THR A 40 -18.36 -14.88 1.05
N PRO A 41 -18.53 -13.58 0.82
CA PRO A 41 -19.80 -13.07 0.30
C PRO A 41 -20.11 -13.76 -1.04
N PRO A 42 -21.38 -14.02 -1.35
CA PRO A 42 -21.74 -14.65 -2.61
C PRO A 42 -21.22 -13.81 -3.78
N ALA A 43 -20.62 -14.51 -4.75
CA ALA A 43 -20.08 -13.84 -5.94
C ALA A 43 -21.19 -13.04 -6.65
N ASN A 44 -20.97 -11.76 -6.88
CA ASN A 44 -21.88 -10.95 -7.67
C ASN A 44 -21.72 -11.36 -9.16
N PRO A 45 -22.77 -11.91 -9.82
CA PRO A 45 -22.65 -12.37 -11.20
C PRO A 45 -22.50 -11.22 -12.21
N TYR A 46 -22.83 -9.99 -11.82
CA TYR A 46 -22.74 -8.82 -12.70
C TYR A 46 -21.40 -8.07 -12.59
N ALA A 47 -20.75 -8.15 -11.45
CA ALA A 47 -19.49 -7.45 -11.21
C ALA A 47 -18.61 -8.28 -10.28
N PRO A 48 -17.57 -8.95 -10.80
CA PRO A 48 -16.56 -9.60 -9.95
C PRO A 48 -15.84 -8.54 -9.11
N ILE A 49 -15.39 -8.93 -7.93
CA ILE A 49 -14.60 -8.04 -7.07
C ILE A 49 -13.27 -7.78 -7.76
N ASP A 50 -12.98 -6.50 -8.01
CA ASP A 50 -11.67 -6.09 -8.54
C ASP A 50 -10.59 -6.27 -7.45
N ILE A 51 -9.51 -6.95 -7.80
CA ILE A 51 -8.34 -7.14 -6.92
C ILE A 51 -7.43 -5.92 -6.86
N SER A 52 -7.69 -4.93 -7.72
CA SER A 52 -6.99 -3.64 -7.75
C SER A 52 -8.02 -2.50 -7.78
N PRO A 53 -8.83 -2.35 -6.72
CA PRO A 53 -9.96 -1.44 -6.72
C PRO A 53 -9.51 0.00 -6.98
N MET A 54 -10.38 0.75 -7.64
CA MET A 54 -10.16 2.18 -7.87
C MET A 54 -10.35 2.95 -6.56
N ASP A 55 -9.50 3.94 -6.35
CA ASP A 55 -9.52 4.84 -5.20
C ASP A 55 -9.35 6.29 -5.66
N MET A 56 -9.68 7.21 -4.77
CA MET A 56 -9.60 8.64 -5.03
C MET A 56 -9.18 9.40 -3.78
N SER A 57 -8.17 10.26 -3.94
CA SER A 57 -7.71 11.17 -2.89
C SER A 57 -7.92 12.62 -3.29
N TYR A 58 -8.27 13.46 -2.32
CA TYR A 58 -8.50 14.89 -2.49
C TYR A 58 -7.50 15.73 -1.70
N PHE A 59 -7.31 16.97 -2.16
CA PHE A 59 -6.80 18.03 -1.31
C PHE A 59 -7.78 19.23 -1.32
N PRO A 60 -8.20 19.76 -0.13
CA PRO A 60 -7.79 19.33 1.21
C PRO A 60 -8.21 17.88 1.51
N VAL A 61 -7.42 17.20 2.35
CA VAL A 61 -7.58 15.75 2.64
C VAL A 61 -8.96 15.39 3.18
N ASN A 62 -9.56 16.31 3.93
CA ASN A 62 -10.90 16.15 4.51
C ASN A 62 -12.03 16.74 3.65
N TYR A 63 -11.78 16.99 2.35
CA TYR A 63 -12.73 17.65 1.46
C TYR A 63 -14.14 17.03 1.48
N SER A 64 -14.24 15.71 1.41
CA SER A 64 -15.54 15.02 1.44
C SER A 64 -16.28 15.24 2.76
N GLN A 65 -15.58 15.29 3.88
CA GLN A 65 -16.16 15.58 5.20
C GLN A 65 -16.61 17.04 5.28
N LEU A 66 -15.80 17.96 4.78
CA LEU A 66 -16.14 19.38 4.73
C LEU A 66 -17.38 19.63 3.87
N LYS A 67 -17.52 18.91 2.74
CA LYS A 67 -18.75 18.97 1.91
C LYS A 67 -19.98 18.47 2.64
N MET A 68 -19.84 17.47 3.50
CA MET A 68 -20.96 16.90 4.26
C MET A 68 -21.38 17.78 5.42
N THR A 69 -20.46 18.47 6.07
CA THR A 69 -20.70 19.24 7.31
C THR A 69 -20.90 20.74 7.08
N HIS A 70 -20.48 21.26 5.96
CA HIS A 70 -20.49 22.67 5.60
C HIS A 70 -20.97 22.86 4.18
N ASP A 71 -21.61 23.99 3.90
CA ASP A 71 -22.00 24.37 2.54
C ASP A 71 -20.77 24.81 1.72
N LEU A 72 -19.83 23.90 1.50
CA LEU A 72 -18.72 24.16 0.59
C LEU A 72 -19.23 24.17 -0.85
N THR A 73 -19.26 25.34 -1.45
CA THR A 73 -19.61 25.53 -2.88
C THR A 73 -18.39 25.42 -3.78
N THR A 74 -17.20 25.61 -3.22
CA THR A 74 -15.94 25.55 -3.98
C THR A 74 -15.51 24.12 -4.29
N PRO A 75 -14.91 23.87 -5.46
CA PRO A 75 -14.26 22.59 -5.77
C PRO A 75 -13.07 22.35 -4.83
N PRO A 76 -12.53 21.13 -4.78
CA PRO A 76 -11.23 20.88 -4.13
C PRO A 76 -10.12 21.61 -4.89
N VAL A 77 -8.94 21.73 -4.32
CA VAL A 77 -7.77 22.26 -5.02
C VAL A 77 -7.30 21.28 -6.07
N MET A 78 -7.25 19.98 -5.71
CA MET A 78 -6.86 18.90 -6.60
C MET A 78 -7.42 17.56 -6.12
N ARG A 79 -7.43 16.58 -7.03
CA ARG A 79 -7.71 15.17 -6.72
C ARG A 79 -6.87 14.26 -7.59
N VAL A 80 -6.66 13.03 -7.14
CA VAL A 80 -6.07 11.95 -7.92
C VAL A 80 -7.02 10.74 -7.90
N ILE A 81 -7.18 10.09 -9.05
CA ILE A 81 -7.96 8.86 -9.23
C ILE A 81 -7.00 7.80 -9.74
N TYR A 82 -6.96 6.64 -9.08
CA TYR A 82 -6.00 5.59 -9.38
C TYR A 82 -6.48 4.22 -8.91
N SER A 83 -5.93 3.15 -9.44
CA SER A 83 -6.19 1.80 -8.92
C SER A 83 -5.10 1.38 -7.94
N ARG A 84 -5.47 0.58 -6.94
CA ARG A 84 -4.63 0.13 -5.83
C ARG A 84 -4.23 -1.35 -5.98
N PRO A 85 -3.24 -1.69 -6.82
CA PRO A 85 -2.76 -3.06 -6.90
C PRO A 85 -2.09 -3.51 -5.61
N HIS A 86 -2.23 -4.82 -5.32
CA HIS A 86 -1.58 -5.49 -4.20
C HIS A 86 -0.17 -5.93 -4.56
N ARG A 87 0.73 -5.89 -3.60
CA ARG A 87 2.07 -6.47 -3.70
C ARG A 87 2.05 -7.99 -3.81
N GLN A 88 1.28 -8.66 -2.95
CA GLN A 88 1.13 -10.13 -2.91
C GLN A 88 2.48 -10.86 -2.84
N GLY A 89 3.37 -10.42 -1.96
CA GLY A 89 4.70 -11.00 -1.78
C GLY A 89 5.69 -10.81 -2.94
N ARG A 90 5.31 -10.04 -3.99
CA ARG A 90 6.18 -9.75 -5.12
C ARG A 90 7.15 -8.63 -4.79
N THR A 91 8.35 -8.68 -5.36
CA THR A 91 9.22 -7.49 -5.43
C THR A 91 8.70 -6.59 -6.53
N ILE A 92 8.39 -5.35 -6.20
CA ILE A 92 7.75 -4.44 -7.13
C ILE A 92 8.79 -3.75 -8.03
N PHE A 93 9.63 -2.91 -7.45
CA PHE A 93 10.58 -2.09 -8.23
C PHE A 93 11.81 -2.89 -8.65
N GLY A 94 12.14 -2.84 -9.94
CA GLY A 94 13.20 -3.62 -10.57
C GLY A 94 12.78 -5.03 -11.02
N ASN A 95 11.64 -5.54 -10.54
CA ASN A 95 11.11 -6.85 -10.93
C ASN A 95 9.76 -6.71 -11.66
N LEU A 96 8.66 -6.46 -10.96
CA LEU A 96 7.36 -6.26 -11.60
C LEU A 96 7.36 -4.99 -12.46
N LEU A 97 7.87 -3.90 -11.91
CA LEU A 97 8.08 -2.61 -12.57
C LEU A 97 9.56 -2.49 -12.91
N LYS A 98 9.89 -2.55 -14.19
CA LYS A 98 11.26 -2.42 -14.65
C LYS A 98 11.72 -0.98 -14.55
N TYR A 99 12.97 -0.76 -14.13
CA TYR A 99 13.56 0.58 -14.13
C TYR A 99 13.70 1.12 -15.56
N GLY A 100 13.37 2.40 -15.72
CA GLY A 100 13.37 3.07 -17.02
C GLY A 100 12.13 2.81 -17.89
N GLU A 101 11.19 1.96 -17.45
CA GLU A 101 9.94 1.72 -18.17
C GLU A 101 8.79 2.55 -17.59
N ARG A 102 7.82 2.92 -18.45
CA ARG A 102 6.66 3.70 -18.04
C ARG A 102 5.68 2.84 -17.24
N TRP A 103 5.25 3.38 -16.11
CA TRP A 103 4.27 2.79 -15.22
C TRP A 103 3.11 3.76 -14.96
N ARG A 104 1.90 3.34 -15.25
CA ARG A 104 0.67 4.15 -15.13
C ARG A 104 0.27 4.55 -13.70
N LEU A 105 1.15 4.37 -12.68
CA LEU A 105 0.87 4.64 -11.27
C LEU A 105 -0.41 3.97 -10.77
N GLY A 106 -0.52 2.65 -11.01
CA GLY A 106 -1.68 1.87 -10.64
C GLY A 106 -1.82 0.60 -11.47
N ALA A 107 -3.04 0.12 -11.57
CA ALA A 107 -3.48 -1.02 -12.39
C ALA A 107 -4.74 -0.61 -13.16
N ASN A 108 -5.24 -1.47 -14.05
CA ASN A 108 -6.40 -1.22 -14.89
C ASN A 108 -6.20 0.03 -15.76
N GLU A 109 -6.99 1.08 -15.62
CA GLU A 109 -6.85 2.33 -16.37
C GLU A 109 -5.65 3.15 -15.90
N ALA A 110 -5.25 4.09 -16.74
CA ALA A 110 -4.24 5.09 -16.37
C ALA A 110 -4.73 5.93 -15.18
N SER A 111 -3.83 6.22 -14.25
CA SER A 111 -4.13 7.14 -13.16
C SER A 111 -4.27 8.56 -13.68
N GLU A 112 -5.18 9.32 -13.07
CA GLU A 112 -5.46 10.70 -13.47
C GLU A 112 -5.35 11.64 -12.28
N ILE A 113 -4.75 12.80 -12.49
CA ILE A 113 -4.74 13.92 -11.56
C ILE A 113 -5.52 15.10 -12.15
N GLU A 114 -6.32 15.75 -11.32
CA GLU A 114 -7.08 16.94 -11.71
C GLU A 114 -6.73 18.11 -10.77
N PHE A 115 -6.36 19.22 -11.36
CA PHE A 115 -6.15 20.49 -10.67
C PHE A 115 -7.33 21.40 -10.97
N PHE A 116 -8.02 21.86 -9.94
CA PHE A 116 -9.16 22.78 -10.07
C PHE A 116 -8.75 24.25 -10.10
N GLN A 117 -7.47 24.51 -9.90
CA GLN A 117 -6.81 25.82 -10.08
C GLN A 117 -5.40 25.61 -10.61
N ASN A 118 -4.76 26.71 -11.07
CA ASN A 118 -3.37 26.65 -11.49
C ASN A 118 -2.46 26.32 -10.30
N VAL A 119 -1.46 25.48 -10.53
CA VAL A 119 -0.47 25.07 -9.52
C VAL A 119 0.95 25.26 -10.05
N THR A 120 1.92 25.18 -9.16
CA THR A 120 3.35 25.19 -9.52
C THR A 120 4.02 23.94 -8.97
N ILE A 121 4.72 23.20 -9.84
CA ILE A 121 5.46 21.99 -9.48
C ILE A 121 6.90 22.17 -9.96
N GLN A 122 7.88 22.18 -9.04
CA GLN A 122 9.30 22.41 -9.37
C GLN A 122 9.49 23.62 -10.33
N ASP A 123 8.97 24.78 -9.95
CA ASP A 123 9.03 26.03 -10.72
C ASP A 123 8.32 26.04 -12.09
N LYS A 124 7.68 24.93 -12.46
CA LYS A 124 6.87 24.84 -13.69
C LYS A 124 5.41 25.08 -13.37
N LYS A 125 4.80 26.02 -14.09
CA LYS A 125 3.36 26.30 -14.00
C LYS A 125 2.59 25.19 -14.69
N VAL A 126 1.57 24.65 -13.99
CA VAL A 126 0.60 23.67 -14.51
C VAL A 126 -0.77 24.33 -14.43
N ASN A 127 -1.46 24.41 -15.53
CA ASN A 127 -2.80 25.00 -15.59
C ASN A 127 -3.83 24.10 -14.89
N ALA A 128 -4.92 24.70 -14.45
CA ALA A 128 -6.10 23.93 -14.05
C ALA A 128 -6.52 23.00 -15.19
N GLY A 129 -6.88 21.77 -14.84
CA GLY A 129 -7.25 20.76 -15.83
C GLY A 129 -7.01 19.36 -15.33
N ARG A 130 -7.36 18.38 -16.16
CA ARG A 130 -7.24 16.96 -15.91
C ARG A 130 -6.14 16.36 -16.76
N TYR A 131 -5.32 15.54 -16.18
CA TYR A 131 -4.12 14.95 -16.79
C TYR A 131 -4.00 13.49 -16.43
N VAL A 132 -3.54 12.66 -17.36
CA VAL A 132 -2.97 11.36 -17.01
C VAL A 132 -1.67 11.63 -16.26
N ILE A 133 -1.46 10.93 -15.15
CA ILE A 133 -0.21 10.95 -14.39
C ILE A 133 0.44 9.57 -14.45
N TYR A 134 1.70 9.51 -14.84
CA TYR A 134 2.46 8.27 -14.87
C TYR A 134 3.88 8.46 -14.35
N CYS A 135 4.56 7.35 -14.08
CA CYS A 135 5.92 7.33 -13.53
C CYS A 135 6.87 6.55 -14.43
N ILE A 136 8.12 6.99 -14.49
CA ILE A 136 9.25 6.19 -14.95
C ILE A 136 10.14 5.97 -13.73
N PRO A 137 10.09 4.78 -13.08
CA PRO A 137 10.87 4.50 -11.89
C PRO A 137 12.34 4.24 -12.22
N TYR A 138 13.25 4.75 -11.39
CA TYR A 138 14.66 4.44 -11.36
C TYR A 138 15.06 3.99 -9.94
N GLN A 139 16.30 3.58 -9.74
CA GLN A 139 16.77 3.08 -8.44
C GLN A 139 16.84 4.14 -7.34
N ASP A 140 17.06 5.39 -7.71
CA ASP A 140 17.29 6.51 -6.81
C ASP A 140 16.26 7.64 -6.95
N LYS A 141 15.48 7.63 -8.02
CA LYS A 141 14.50 8.67 -8.34
C LYS A 141 13.33 8.11 -9.14
N TRP A 142 12.26 8.89 -9.18
CA TRP A 142 11.16 8.71 -10.12
C TRP A 142 11.02 9.92 -11.01
N THR A 143 10.72 9.70 -12.29
CA THR A 143 10.27 10.74 -13.19
C THR A 143 8.76 10.67 -13.28
N ILE A 144 8.09 11.68 -12.76
CA ILE A 144 6.62 11.83 -12.83
C ILE A 144 6.28 12.68 -14.05
N VAL A 145 5.34 12.23 -14.85
CA VAL A 145 4.95 12.88 -16.10
C VAL A 145 3.45 13.17 -16.09
N LEU A 146 3.09 14.39 -16.53
CA LEU A 146 1.71 14.75 -16.85
C LEU A 146 1.52 14.69 -18.37
N ASN A 147 0.45 14.00 -18.76
CA ASN A 147 0.18 13.67 -20.16
C ASN A 147 -1.30 13.95 -20.49
N ASN A 148 -1.59 14.30 -21.74
CA ASN A 148 -2.93 14.67 -22.21
C ASN A 148 -3.74 13.49 -22.77
N ASP A 149 -3.24 12.26 -22.71
CA ASP A 149 -3.93 11.06 -23.24
C ASP A 149 -5.00 10.54 -22.27
N LEU A 150 -5.98 11.38 -21.97
CA LEU A 150 -7.08 11.05 -21.05
C LEU A 150 -7.86 9.81 -21.54
N TYR A 151 -8.47 9.10 -20.58
CA TYR A 151 -9.28 7.90 -20.82
C TYR A 151 -8.50 6.73 -21.42
N SER A 152 -7.19 6.73 -21.31
CA SER A 152 -6.34 5.65 -21.81
C SER A 152 -6.24 4.50 -20.77
N TRP A 153 -6.02 3.28 -21.26
CA TRP A 153 -5.75 2.14 -20.39
C TRP A 153 -4.37 2.22 -19.71
N GLY A 154 -3.46 3.02 -20.25
CA GLY A 154 -2.14 3.28 -19.70
C GLY A 154 -1.09 2.18 -19.89
N LEU A 155 -1.38 1.09 -20.61
CA LEU A 155 -0.37 0.09 -20.97
C LEU A 155 0.53 0.54 -22.14
N LYS A 156 -0.01 1.37 -23.02
CA LYS A 156 0.71 1.99 -24.12
C LYS A 156 0.52 3.50 -24.01
N ILE A 157 1.40 4.13 -23.24
CA ILE A 157 1.36 5.58 -23.04
C ILE A 157 1.92 6.26 -24.29
N ASP A 158 1.14 7.14 -24.90
CA ASP A 158 1.55 7.98 -26.00
C ASP A 158 2.38 9.17 -25.50
N SER A 159 3.71 9.03 -25.54
CA SER A 159 4.61 10.08 -25.06
C SER A 159 4.63 11.34 -25.94
N THR A 160 4.02 11.32 -27.12
CA THR A 160 3.87 12.55 -27.92
C THR A 160 2.89 13.54 -27.29
N LYS A 161 2.09 13.06 -26.33
CA LYS A 161 1.14 13.86 -25.53
C LYS A 161 1.67 14.27 -24.16
N ASP A 162 2.94 14.00 -23.87
CA ASP A 162 3.59 14.45 -22.63
C ASP A 162 3.67 15.98 -22.60
N LEU A 163 3.22 16.56 -21.49
CA LEU A 163 3.22 18.01 -21.31
C LEU A 163 4.43 18.47 -20.48
N VAL A 164 4.68 17.79 -19.42
CA VAL A 164 5.72 18.18 -18.46
C VAL A 164 6.14 16.96 -17.62
N GLN A 165 7.40 16.97 -17.21
CA GLN A 165 7.96 15.94 -16.34
C GLN A 165 8.69 16.56 -15.15
N PHE A 166 8.72 15.82 -14.03
CA PHE A 166 9.30 16.19 -12.76
C PHE A 166 10.13 15.03 -12.22
N GLU A 167 11.36 15.28 -11.82
CA GLU A 167 12.17 14.29 -11.13
C GLU A 167 12.01 14.46 -9.62
N ILE A 168 11.72 13.37 -8.91
CA ILE A 168 11.62 13.34 -7.46
C ILE A 168 12.55 12.26 -6.90
N PRO A 169 13.23 12.52 -5.78
CA PRO A 169 13.98 11.48 -5.08
C PRO A 169 13.01 10.47 -4.50
N ILE A 170 13.46 9.23 -4.37
CA ILE A 170 12.73 8.19 -3.64
C ILE A 170 13.36 7.92 -2.30
N LYS A 171 12.56 7.39 -1.39
CA LYS A 171 12.98 6.97 -0.06
C LYS A 171 12.60 5.50 0.14
N LYS A 172 13.53 4.72 0.66
CA LYS A 172 13.21 3.39 1.18
C LYS A 172 12.57 3.53 2.55
N THR A 173 11.50 2.80 2.76
CA THR A 173 10.74 2.80 4.00
C THR A 173 11.06 1.56 4.82
N SER A 174 10.89 1.65 6.14
CA SER A 174 11.05 0.51 7.05
C SER A 174 9.83 -0.42 7.08
N VAL A 175 8.75 -0.05 6.38
CA VAL A 175 7.49 -0.79 6.30
C VAL A 175 7.19 -1.06 4.83
N ASP A 176 6.83 -2.28 4.53
CA ASP A 176 6.38 -2.67 3.19
C ASP A 176 4.90 -2.31 3.02
N PHE A 177 4.58 -1.46 2.05
CA PHE A 177 3.21 -1.13 1.71
C PHE A 177 2.62 -2.21 0.80
N GLU A 178 1.65 -2.95 1.31
CA GLU A 178 0.98 -4.02 0.55
C GLU A 178 0.20 -3.48 -0.64
N TYR A 179 -0.46 -2.32 -0.47
CA TYR A 179 -1.26 -1.69 -1.51
C TYR A 179 -0.57 -0.44 -2.03
N PHE A 180 -0.50 -0.31 -3.35
CA PHE A 180 -0.13 0.98 -3.93
C PHE A 180 -1.06 2.07 -3.42
N THR A 181 -0.49 3.18 -2.98
CA THR A 181 -1.23 4.25 -2.32
C THR A 181 -0.79 5.60 -2.87
N MET A 182 -1.75 6.45 -3.21
CA MET A 182 -1.53 7.87 -3.50
C MET A 182 -2.41 8.73 -2.59
N VAL A 183 -1.79 9.61 -1.81
CA VAL A 183 -2.49 10.51 -0.88
C VAL A 183 -1.83 11.87 -0.88
N PHE A 184 -2.60 12.90 -0.58
CA PHE A 184 -2.05 14.24 -0.38
C PHE A 184 -1.71 14.47 1.09
N GLN A 185 -0.60 15.15 1.35
CA GLN A 185 -0.24 15.66 2.65
C GLN A 185 0.01 17.18 2.57
N PRO A 186 -0.47 17.96 3.55
CA PRO A 186 -0.26 19.41 3.54
C PRO A 186 1.22 19.75 3.78
N ILE A 187 1.70 20.77 3.08
CA ILE A 187 2.98 21.43 3.30
C ILE A 187 2.78 22.94 3.43
N THR A 188 3.81 23.71 3.77
CA THR A 188 3.72 25.14 4.10
C THR A 188 3.04 25.99 3.01
N HIS A 189 3.30 25.71 1.72
CA HIS A 189 2.74 26.48 0.60
C HIS A 189 2.05 25.60 -0.44
N GLY A 190 1.31 24.56 0.03
CA GLY A 190 0.64 23.65 -0.86
C GLY A 190 0.42 22.29 -0.26
N ALA A 191 0.60 21.26 -1.08
CA ALA A 191 0.55 19.86 -0.67
C ALA A 191 1.62 19.05 -1.39
N GLU A 192 1.96 17.89 -0.85
CA GLU A 192 2.73 16.90 -1.58
C GLU A 192 1.85 15.69 -1.91
N LEU A 193 1.95 15.19 -3.13
CA LEU A 193 1.41 13.89 -3.51
C LEU A 193 2.39 12.81 -3.08
N VAL A 194 2.02 12.05 -2.07
CA VAL A 194 2.77 10.90 -1.58
C VAL A 194 2.33 9.68 -2.37
N MET A 195 3.28 8.97 -2.95
CA MET A 195 3.09 7.76 -3.72
C MET A 195 3.94 6.66 -3.09
N ALA A 196 3.32 5.58 -2.61
CA ALA A 196 4.03 4.53 -1.89
C ALA A 196 3.58 3.13 -2.31
N TRP A 197 4.53 2.23 -2.51
CA TRP A 197 4.29 0.81 -2.76
C TRP A 197 5.54 0.00 -2.40
N ASP A 198 5.34 -1.25 -1.90
CA ASP A 198 6.45 -2.07 -1.42
C ASP A 198 7.25 -1.30 -0.36
N ASP A 199 8.55 -1.26 -0.43
CA ASP A 199 9.46 -0.54 0.46
C ASP A 199 9.85 0.86 -0.04
N THR A 200 9.09 1.42 -0.99
CA THR A 200 9.51 2.64 -1.70
C THR A 200 8.44 3.72 -1.67
N GLU A 201 8.85 4.94 -1.35
CA GLU A 201 8.02 6.14 -1.30
C GLU A 201 8.65 7.24 -2.14
N GLY A 202 7.83 7.93 -2.96
CA GLY A 202 8.17 9.16 -3.66
C GLY A 202 7.18 10.27 -3.29
N ARG A 203 7.65 11.52 -3.22
CA ARG A 203 6.85 12.70 -2.85
C ARG A 203 7.00 13.78 -3.90
N LEU A 204 5.88 14.25 -4.46
CA LEU A 204 5.83 15.33 -5.43
C LEU A 204 5.22 16.57 -4.77
N PRO A 205 6.02 17.59 -4.42
CA PRO A 205 5.51 18.86 -3.90
C PRO A 205 4.76 19.65 -4.98
N ILE A 206 3.59 20.18 -4.61
CA ILE A 206 2.67 20.95 -5.47
C ILE A 206 2.31 22.21 -4.71
N ASN A 207 2.70 23.36 -5.23
CA ASN A 207 2.45 24.68 -4.63
C ASN A 207 1.27 25.39 -5.29
N PHE A 208 0.50 26.14 -4.48
CA PHE A 208 -0.66 26.91 -4.96
C PHE A 208 -1.02 28.06 -4.00
#